data_3e305354ce05b604b2301b467a26d79a
#
_entry.id   3e305354ce05b604b2301b467a26d79a
#
_cell.length_a   1.000
_cell.length_b   1.000
_cell.length_c   1.000
_cell.angle_alpha   90.00
_cell.angle_beta   90.00
_cell.angle_gamma   90.00
#
_symmetry.space_group_name_H-M   'P 1'
#
loop_
_entity.id
_entity.type
_entity.pdbx_description
1 polymer ?
#
loop_
_entity_poly.entity_id
_entity_poly.type
_entity_poly.pdbx_seq_one_letter_code
_entity_poly.pdbx_strand_id
1 'polypeptide(L)'
;VRDAALAFALTVTTDGRGDYLLQAIDSLRVSLNPWPEWRVVVDDSGDSAYSIMLHRRYEPDFTICPHSSRRGLAAAVRLAWTLALATPARYVFHAEDDFIYREPVDLAGMARLLDENPHLAQVVLKRQPWGEQEIAAGGQIEVAPNEYTDRQGFVEHRRLFSLNPSLIRREAIELALAEPGDGLERGITDTLLAHGYSFAYLGARKDAPRCEHIGVRRSEGYRW
;
A
#
# COMPACT_ATOMS: atom_id res chain seq x y z
N VAL A 1 -1.11 -32.08 -4.12
CA VAL A 1 -0.66 -30.80 -4.68
C VAL A 1 -0.26 -29.98 -3.45
N ARG A 2 1.04 -29.72 -3.23
CA ARG A 2 1.49 -28.76 -2.23
C ARG A 2 0.91 -27.43 -2.66
N ASP A 3 0.08 -26.80 -1.80
CA ASP A 3 -0.29 -25.40 -1.98
C ASP A 3 0.98 -24.63 -2.31
N ALA A 4 1.01 -24.00 -3.48
CA ALA A 4 2.09 -23.07 -3.81
C ALA A 4 2.10 -22.04 -2.71
N ALA A 5 3.15 -22.08 -1.86
CA ALA A 5 3.23 -21.24 -0.68
C ALA A 5 2.91 -19.80 -1.09
N LEU A 6 1.94 -19.19 -0.43
CA LEU A 6 1.59 -17.80 -0.67
C LEU A 6 2.83 -16.95 -0.39
N ALA A 7 3.40 -16.36 -1.42
CA ALA A 7 4.63 -15.59 -1.36
C ALA A 7 4.30 -14.10 -1.36
N PHE A 8 4.74 -13.39 -0.32
CA PHE A 8 4.45 -11.97 -0.10
C PHE A 8 5.72 -11.14 -0.13
N ALA A 9 5.65 -9.97 -0.77
CA ALA A 9 6.60 -8.89 -0.57
C ALA A 9 5.95 -7.75 0.22
N LEU A 10 6.74 -7.04 1.02
CA LEU A 10 6.38 -5.79 1.68
C LEU A 10 7.18 -4.66 1.06
N THR A 11 6.52 -3.60 0.65
CA THR A 11 7.15 -2.36 0.21
C THR A 11 6.73 -1.21 1.11
N VAL A 12 7.70 -0.41 1.57
CA VAL A 12 7.45 0.80 2.34
C VAL A 12 8.15 1.97 1.66
N THR A 13 7.45 3.07 1.46
CA THR A 13 8.04 4.32 0.96
C THR A 13 8.17 5.33 2.09
N THR A 14 9.27 6.09 2.11
CA THR A 14 9.55 7.14 3.10
C THR A 14 10.26 8.33 2.46
N ASP A 15 10.11 9.52 3.06
CA ASP A 15 10.75 10.76 2.62
C ASP A 15 11.35 11.54 3.81
N GLY A 16 12.28 10.90 4.53
CA GLY A 16 13.00 11.53 5.64
C GLY A 16 12.21 11.65 6.95
N ARG A 17 11.03 11.05 7.05
CA ARG A 17 10.17 11.07 8.25
C ARG A 17 10.47 9.87 9.18
N GLY A 18 11.70 9.80 9.70
CA GLY A 18 12.17 8.64 10.46
C GLY A 18 11.36 8.29 11.71
N ASP A 19 10.75 9.26 12.37
CA ASP A 19 9.84 9.07 13.49
C ASP A 19 8.52 8.40 13.09
N TYR A 20 7.98 8.72 11.91
CA TYR A 20 6.81 8.05 11.35
C TYR A 20 7.18 6.64 10.88
N LEU A 21 8.25 6.51 10.10
CA LEU A 21 8.72 5.20 9.61
C LEU A 21 8.97 4.21 10.75
N LEU A 22 9.53 4.67 11.87
CA LEU A 22 9.74 3.81 13.04
C LEU A 22 8.41 3.24 13.56
N GLN A 23 7.41 4.10 13.77
CA GLN A 23 6.10 3.69 14.24
C GLN A 23 5.40 2.76 13.23
N ALA A 24 5.50 3.08 11.94
CA ALA A 24 4.94 2.26 10.87
C ALA A 24 5.56 0.85 10.86
N ILE A 25 6.89 0.74 10.82
CA ILE A 25 7.57 -0.56 10.79
C ILE A 25 7.32 -1.37 12.05
N ASP A 26 7.36 -0.74 13.23
CA ASP A 26 7.10 -1.45 14.49
C ASP A 26 5.67 -1.99 14.54
N SER A 27 4.69 -1.23 14.08
CA SER A 27 3.30 -1.70 14.01
C SER A 27 3.09 -2.76 12.92
N LEU A 28 3.75 -2.66 11.76
CA LEU A 28 3.72 -3.68 10.70
C LEU A 28 4.24 -5.04 11.19
N ARG A 29 5.37 -5.04 11.94
CA ARG A 29 5.97 -6.27 12.48
C ARG A 29 5.02 -7.03 13.42
N VAL A 30 4.20 -6.32 14.16
CA VAL A 30 3.25 -6.93 15.11
C VAL A 30 1.97 -7.35 14.39
N SER A 31 1.55 -6.61 13.38
CA SER A 31 0.22 -6.78 12.78
C SER A 31 0.20 -7.70 11.56
N LEU A 32 1.23 -7.69 10.69
CA LEU A 32 1.20 -8.51 9.47
C LEU A 32 1.40 -10.00 9.75
N ASN A 33 0.50 -10.82 9.24
CA ASN A 33 0.57 -12.27 9.33
C ASN A 33 0.14 -12.94 8.01
N PRO A 34 1.01 -13.77 7.38
CA PRO A 34 2.41 -14.01 7.73
C PRO A 34 3.28 -12.77 7.51
N TRP A 35 4.42 -12.70 8.22
CA TRP A 35 5.43 -11.70 7.96
C TRP A 35 6.04 -11.91 6.57
N PRO A 36 6.01 -10.91 5.66
CA PRO A 36 6.49 -11.08 4.29
C PRO A 36 7.96 -11.49 4.21
N GLU A 37 8.30 -12.37 3.27
CA GLU A 37 9.67 -12.87 3.10
C GLU A 37 10.59 -11.81 2.52
N TRP A 38 10.12 -11.04 1.53
CA TRP A 38 10.87 -9.95 0.89
C TRP A 38 10.35 -8.61 1.38
N ARG A 39 11.25 -7.77 1.86
CA ARG A 39 10.90 -6.48 2.49
C ARG A 39 11.81 -5.40 1.97
N VAL A 40 11.23 -4.34 1.44
CA VAL A 40 11.95 -3.21 0.83
C VAL A 40 11.48 -1.91 1.47
N VAL A 41 12.43 -1.05 1.82
CA VAL A 41 12.17 0.37 2.13
C VAL A 41 12.82 1.20 1.03
N VAL A 42 12.04 2.04 0.36
CA VAL A 42 12.54 3.04 -0.57
C VAL A 42 12.56 4.39 0.12
N ASP A 43 13.75 4.98 0.23
CA ASP A 43 13.98 6.29 0.80
C ASP A 43 14.11 7.33 -0.31
N ASP A 44 13.16 8.26 -0.37
CA ASP A 44 13.13 9.36 -1.35
C ASP A 44 13.60 10.69 -0.76
N SER A 45 14.19 10.70 0.43
CA SER A 45 14.65 11.93 1.09
C SER A 45 15.78 12.63 0.34
N GLY A 46 16.63 11.87 -0.34
CA GLY A 46 17.89 12.38 -0.90
C GLY A 46 18.90 12.77 0.19
N ASP A 47 18.67 12.38 1.43
CA ASP A 47 19.56 12.65 2.58
C ASP A 47 20.42 11.43 2.89
N SER A 48 21.72 11.54 2.63
CA SER A 48 22.66 10.44 2.87
C SER A 48 22.80 10.07 4.35
N ALA A 49 22.64 11.01 5.27
CA ALA A 49 22.69 10.72 6.71
C ALA A 49 21.47 9.92 7.15
N TYR A 50 20.29 10.28 6.64
CA TYR A 50 19.07 9.51 6.85
C TYR A 50 19.18 8.10 6.26
N SER A 51 19.65 7.96 5.03
CA SER A 51 19.86 6.67 4.38
C SER A 51 20.81 5.77 5.19
N ILE A 52 21.94 6.30 5.67
CA ILE A 52 22.88 5.57 6.54
C ILE A 52 22.20 5.10 7.83
N MET A 53 21.37 5.94 8.43
CA MET A 53 20.59 5.58 9.62
C MET A 53 19.63 4.43 9.33
N LEU A 54 18.93 4.46 8.18
CA LEU A 54 18.03 3.38 7.78
C LEU A 54 18.77 2.03 7.59
N HIS A 55 19.91 2.02 6.90
CA HIS A 55 20.74 0.82 6.74
C HIS A 55 21.14 0.24 8.10
N ARG A 56 21.66 1.07 9.00
CA ARG A 56 22.09 0.63 10.33
C ARG A 56 20.97 0.07 11.19
N ARG A 57 19.74 0.60 11.02
CA ARG A 57 18.61 0.24 11.87
C ARG A 57 17.82 -0.96 11.35
N TYR A 58 17.70 -1.11 10.05
CA TYR A 58 16.74 -2.03 9.45
C TYR A 58 17.38 -3.19 8.66
N GLU A 59 18.64 -3.11 8.27
CA GLU A 59 19.34 -4.27 7.72
C GLU A 59 19.76 -5.27 8.83
N PRO A 60 19.73 -6.57 8.55
CA PRO A 60 19.38 -7.23 7.28
C PRO A 60 17.88 -7.51 7.10
N ASP A 61 17.01 -7.03 7.98
CA ASP A 61 15.59 -7.34 7.94
C ASP A 61 14.87 -6.74 6.70
N PHE A 62 15.33 -5.58 6.25
CA PHE A 62 14.85 -4.91 5.05
C PHE A 62 15.99 -4.63 4.06
N THR A 63 15.66 -4.71 2.77
CA THR A 63 16.50 -4.11 1.72
C THR A 63 16.22 -2.61 1.67
N ILE A 64 17.23 -1.77 1.93
CA ILE A 64 17.12 -0.31 1.90
C ILE A 64 17.57 0.21 0.54
N CYS A 65 16.72 0.95 -0.16
CA CYS A 65 16.98 1.50 -1.49
C CYS A 65 16.79 3.02 -1.49
N PRO A 66 17.85 3.80 -1.23
CA PRO A 66 17.77 5.25 -1.25
C PRO A 66 17.85 5.82 -2.67
N HIS A 67 17.08 6.87 -2.96
CA HIS A 67 17.36 7.76 -4.07
C HIS A 67 18.51 8.71 -3.70
N SER A 68 19.42 8.98 -4.64
CA SER A 68 20.52 9.94 -4.44
C SER A 68 20.05 11.41 -4.34
N SER A 69 18.82 11.67 -4.76
CA SER A 69 18.11 12.94 -4.64
C SER A 69 16.61 12.67 -4.63
N ARG A 70 15.83 13.56 -4.06
CA ARG A 70 14.38 13.46 -4.01
C ARG A 70 13.78 13.41 -5.41
N ARG A 71 12.99 12.38 -5.71
CA ARG A 71 12.38 12.11 -7.02
C ARG A 71 10.86 12.13 -6.99
N GLY A 72 10.27 12.19 -5.81
CA GLY A 72 8.84 12.21 -5.57
C GLY A 72 8.21 10.83 -5.40
N LEU A 73 7.01 10.82 -4.80
CA LEU A 73 6.27 9.59 -4.42
C LEU A 73 6.14 8.62 -5.60
N ALA A 74 5.79 9.12 -6.79
CA ALA A 74 5.62 8.27 -7.96
C ALA A 74 6.89 7.49 -8.31
N ALA A 75 8.07 8.10 -8.21
CA ALA A 75 9.34 7.43 -8.46
C ALA A 75 9.67 6.42 -7.35
N ALA A 76 9.40 6.76 -6.09
CA ALA A 76 9.62 5.87 -4.95
C ALA A 76 8.72 4.62 -5.03
N VAL A 77 7.44 4.78 -5.33
CA VAL A 77 6.49 3.67 -5.51
C VAL A 77 6.90 2.77 -6.67
N ARG A 78 7.25 3.35 -7.83
CA ARG A 78 7.70 2.58 -8.99
C ARG A 78 8.95 1.76 -8.69
N LEU A 79 9.94 2.34 -8.00
CA LEU A 79 11.14 1.62 -7.58
C LEU A 79 10.78 0.49 -6.61
N ALA A 80 9.96 0.76 -5.60
CA ALA A 80 9.53 -0.23 -4.61
C ALA A 80 8.84 -1.43 -5.28
N TRP A 81 7.93 -1.18 -6.20
CA TRP A 81 7.22 -2.23 -6.94
C TRP A 81 8.14 -2.98 -7.91
N THR A 82 9.06 -2.28 -8.60
CA THR A 82 10.06 -2.93 -9.46
C THR A 82 10.92 -3.92 -8.66
N LEU A 83 11.35 -3.53 -7.47
CA LEU A 83 12.11 -4.40 -6.57
C LEU A 83 11.28 -5.58 -6.05
N ALA A 84 10.00 -5.36 -5.73
CA ALA A 84 9.09 -6.43 -5.35
C ALA A 84 8.87 -7.42 -6.49
N LEU A 85 8.72 -6.95 -7.73
CA LEU A 85 8.58 -7.81 -8.92
C LEU A 85 9.85 -8.61 -9.26
N ALA A 86 11.02 -8.18 -8.80
CA ALA A 86 12.25 -8.96 -8.93
C ALA A 86 12.29 -10.20 -8.00
N THR A 87 11.33 -10.32 -7.09
CA THR A 87 11.14 -11.47 -6.21
C THR A 87 10.09 -12.42 -6.77
N PRO A 88 9.98 -13.67 -6.29
CA PRO A 88 8.90 -14.58 -6.68
C PRO A 88 7.56 -14.29 -5.97
N ALA A 89 7.41 -13.15 -5.28
CA ALA A 89 6.17 -12.79 -4.59
C ALA A 89 4.99 -12.70 -5.58
N ARG A 90 3.88 -13.34 -5.23
CA ARG A 90 2.61 -13.26 -5.98
C ARG A 90 1.78 -12.04 -5.58
N TYR A 91 2.00 -11.54 -4.38
CA TYR A 91 1.30 -10.41 -3.80
C TYR A 91 2.28 -9.44 -3.16
N VAL A 92 2.00 -8.16 -3.29
CA VAL A 92 2.77 -7.09 -2.68
C VAL A 92 1.89 -6.35 -1.67
N PHE A 93 2.29 -6.37 -0.41
CA PHE A 93 1.70 -5.46 0.57
C PHE A 93 2.43 -4.13 0.49
N HIS A 94 1.73 -3.11 0.04
CA HIS A 94 2.24 -1.75 -0.06
C HIS A 94 1.85 -0.94 1.18
N ALA A 95 2.79 -0.21 1.74
CA ALA A 95 2.63 0.69 2.87
C ALA A 95 3.42 1.98 2.67
N GLU A 96 3.01 3.04 3.36
CA GLU A 96 3.73 4.30 3.48
C GLU A 96 4.20 4.49 4.93
N ASP A 97 5.16 5.36 5.16
CA ASP A 97 5.78 5.58 6.47
C ASP A 97 4.87 6.23 7.52
N ASP A 98 3.70 6.72 7.13
CA ASP A 98 2.76 7.45 7.99
C ASP A 98 1.46 6.70 8.30
N PHE A 99 1.51 5.36 8.26
CA PHE A 99 0.41 4.51 8.70
C PHE A 99 0.80 3.65 9.90
N ILE A 100 -0.10 3.57 10.89
CA ILE A 100 0.00 2.66 12.05
C ILE A 100 -1.09 1.59 11.94
N TYR A 101 -0.72 0.34 12.26
CA TYR A 101 -1.60 -0.82 12.22
C TYR A 101 -1.99 -1.19 13.65
N ARG A 102 -3.28 -1.15 13.96
CA ARG A 102 -3.82 -1.40 15.29
C ARG A 102 -4.34 -2.82 15.48
N GLU A 103 -4.68 -3.47 14.37
CA GLU A 103 -5.32 -4.77 14.33
C GLU A 103 -4.48 -5.75 13.51
N PRO A 104 -4.59 -7.07 13.78
CA PRO A 104 -3.95 -8.07 12.93
C PRO A 104 -4.42 -7.98 11.48
N VAL A 105 -3.48 -8.09 10.55
CA VAL A 105 -3.70 -8.10 9.11
C VAL A 105 -3.40 -9.49 8.56
N ASP A 106 -4.44 -10.24 8.22
CA ASP A 106 -4.34 -11.58 7.63
C ASP A 106 -4.05 -11.47 6.13
N LEU A 107 -2.75 -11.47 5.77
CA LEU A 107 -2.33 -11.43 4.37
C LEU A 107 -2.78 -12.66 3.59
N ALA A 108 -2.83 -13.82 4.23
CA ALA A 108 -3.31 -15.04 3.58
C ALA A 108 -4.82 -14.95 3.25
N GLY A 109 -5.61 -14.38 4.17
CA GLY A 109 -7.03 -14.09 3.93
C GLY A 109 -7.24 -13.09 2.81
N MET A 110 -6.45 -12.00 2.79
CA MET A 110 -6.50 -11.02 1.69
C MET A 110 -6.11 -11.63 0.34
N ALA A 111 -5.09 -12.50 0.31
CA ALA A 111 -4.67 -13.21 -0.89
C ALA A 111 -5.76 -14.16 -1.40
N ARG A 112 -6.41 -14.93 -0.51
CA ARG A 112 -7.55 -15.78 -0.88
C ARG A 112 -8.70 -14.95 -1.48
N LEU A 113 -8.99 -13.79 -0.90
CA LEU A 113 -10.01 -12.89 -1.43
C LEU A 113 -9.67 -12.43 -2.86
N LEU A 114 -8.40 -12.08 -3.13
CA LEU A 114 -7.93 -11.77 -4.46
C LEU A 114 -8.01 -12.99 -5.41
N ASP A 115 -7.64 -14.19 -4.97
CA ASP A 115 -7.70 -15.42 -5.79
C ASP A 115 -9.14 -15.79 -6.16
N GLU A 116 -10.08 -15.67 -5.23
CA GLU A 116 -11.51 -15.94 -5.43
C GLU A 116 -12.18 -14.87 -6.33
N ASN A 117 -11.58 -13.66 -6.40
CA ASN A 117 -12.10 -12.54 -7.18
C ASN A 117 -11.03 -12.01 -8.15
N PRO A 118 -10.78 -12.72 -9.27
CA PRO A 118 -9.66 -12.39 -10.18
C PRO A 118 -9.77 -11.01 -10.85
N HIS A 119 -10.93 -10.37 -10.80
CA HIS A 119 -11.16 -9.01 -11.28
C HIS A 119 -10.72 -7.93 -10.27
N LEU A 120 -10.36 -8.29 -9.04
CA LEU A 120 -9.82 -7.33 -8.06
C LEU A 120 -8.31 -7.15 -8.25
N ALA A 121 -7.85 -5.91 -8.42
CA ALA A 121 -6.44 -5.57 -8.48
C ALA A 121 -5.81 -5.49 -7.08
N GLN A 122 -6.55 -4.96 -6.11
CA GLN A 122 -6.07 -4.73 -4.74
C GLN A 122 -7.18 -4.90 -3.71
N VAL A 123 -6.76 -5.19 -2.47
CA VAL A 123 -7.58 -5.13 -1.27
C VAL A 123 -6.94 -4.15 -0.31
N VAL A 124 -7.63 -3.05 -0.02
CA VAL A 124 -7.15 -1.91 0.77
C VAL A 124 -7.63 -2.04 2.22
N LEU A 125 -6.79 -1.74 3.18
CA LEU A 125 -7.20 -1.58 4.57
C LEU A 125 -7.94 -0.25 4.74
N LYS A 126 -9.11 -0.29 5.38
CA LYS A 126 -9.79 0.97 5.73
C LYS A 126 -8.99 1.72 6.78
N ARG A 127 -8.82 3.03 6.56
CA ARG A 127 -8.30 3.99 7.55
C ARG A 127 -9.41 4.84 8.12
N GLN A 128 -9.10 5.58 9.18
CA GLN A 128 -10.01 6.60 9.70
C GLN A 128 -10.32 7.67 8.62
N PRO A 129 -11.46 8.37 8.73
CA PRO A 129 -11.76 9.50 7.86
C PRO A 129 -10.62 10.54 7.90
N TRP A 130 -10.25 11.06 6.74
CA TRP A 130 -9.16 12.01 6.56
C TRP A 130 -9.62 13.19 5.69
N GLY A 131 -9.40 14.38 6.18
CA GLY A 131 -9.89 15.57 5.51
C GLY A 131 -11.37 15.86 5.77
N GLU A 132 -11.75 17.12 5.54
CA GLU A 132 -13.06 17.65 5.93
C GLU A 132 -14.24 16.89 5.30
N GLN A 133 -14.13 16.53 4.02
CA GLN A 133 -15.21 15.84 3.31
C GLN A 133 -15.47 14.44 3.86
N GLU A 134 -14.42 13.66 4.12
CA GLU A 134 -14.56 12.31 4.68
C GLU A 134 -15.05 12.35 6.13
N ILE A 135 -14.57 13.31 6.93
CA ILE A 135 -15.01 13.50 8.31
C ILE A 135 -16.51 13.87 8.33
N ALA A 136 -16.92 14.82 7.48
CA ALA A 136 -18.30 15.24 7.40
C ALA A 136 -19.24 14.12 6.90
N ALA A 137 -18.76 13.27 5.99
CA ALA A 137 -19.52 12.14 5.47
C ALA A 137 -19.54 10.93 6.42
N GLY A 138 -18.62 10.85 7.39
CA GLY A 138 -18.49 9.71 8.31
C GLY A 138 -17.59 8.59 7.79
N GLY A 139 -16.82 8.83 6.71
CA GLY A 139 -15.86 7.88 6.16
C GLY A 139 -15.61 8.04 4.67
N GLN A 140 -14.56 7.43 4.22
CA GLN A 140 -14.10 7.48 2.83
C GLN A 140 -15.16 6.92 1.84
N ILE A 141 -15.83 5.84 2.21
CA ILE A 141 -16.90 5.21 1.42
C ILE A 141 -18.14 6.11 1.37
N GLU A 142 -18.43 6.79 2.47
CA GLU A 142 -19.64 7.59 2.65
C GLU A 142 -19.63 8.92 1.89
N VAL A 143 -18.47 9.34 1.36
CA VAL A 143 -18.37 10.50 0.44
C VAL A 143 -19.14 10.26 -0.86
N ALA A 144 -19.21 9.01 -1.34
CA ALA A 144 -19.94 8.65 -2.55
C ALA A 144 -20.51 7.22 -2.46
N PRO A 145 -21.41 6.94 -1.52
CA PRO A 145 -21.81 5.58 -1.12
C PRO A 145 -22.36 4.73 -2.27
N ASN A 146 -22.97 5.35 -3.28
CA ASN A 146 -23.54 4.67 -4.45
C ASN A 146 -22.50 4.11 -5.43
N GLU A 147 -21.23 4.52 -5.31
CA GLU A 147 -20.12 4.02 -6.15
C GLU A 147 -19.46 2.78 -5.57
N TYR A 148 -19.98 2.31 -4.43
CA TYR A 148 -19.45 1.17 -3.70
C TYR A 148 -20.50 0.07 -3.55
N THR A 149 -20.12 -1.16 -3.83
CA THR A 149 -20.97 -2.34 -3.75
C THR A 149 -20.52 -3.23 -2.60
N ASP A 150 -21.43 -3.48 -1.66
CA ASP A 150 -21.18 -4.41 -0.55
C ASP A 150 -21.13 -5.86 -1.08
N ARG A 151 -20.07 -6.59 -0.72
CA ARG A 151 -19.84 -8.00 -1.01
C ARG A 151 -19.61 -8.76 0.29
N GLN A 152 -19.57 -10.07 0.20
CA GLN A 152 -19.23 -10.89 1.37
C GLN A 152 -17.75 -10.69 1.74
N GLY A 153 -17.49 -9.99 2.85
CA GLY A 153 -16.15 -9.78 3.39
C GLY A 153 -15.37 -8.59 2.80
N PHE A 154 -15.95 -7.84 1.86
CA PHE A 154 -15.32 -6.65 1.29
C PHE A 154 -16.34 -5.68 0.68
N VAL A 155 -15.89 -4.46 0.40
CA VAL A 155 -16.66 -3.44 -0.34
C VAL A 155 -15.95 -3.15 -1.65
N GLU A 156 -16.58 -3.47 -2.78
CA GLU A 156 -16.02 -3.30 -4.12
C GLU A 156 -16.31 -1.92 -4.69
N HIS A 157 -15.37 -1.38 -5.47
CA HIS A 157 -15.54 -0.12 -6.21
C HIS A 157 -14.65 -0.03 -7.45
N ARG A 158 -14.96 0.96 -8.31
CA ARG A 158 -14.20 1.28 -9.52
C ARG A 158 -13.77 2.75 -9.57
N ARG A 159 -13.61 3.40 -8.42
CA ARG A 159 -13.32 4.83 -8.31
C ARG A 159 -11.86 5.16 -8.51
N LEU A 160 -11.01 4.65 -7.62
CA LEU A 160 -9.62 5.05 -7.52
C LEU A 160 -8.79 3.90 -6.94
N PHE A 161 -7.73 3.54 -7.64
CA PHE A 161 -6.64 2.77 -7.03
C PHE A 161 -6.05 3.60 -5.89
N SER A 162 -5.76 2.98 -4.76
CA SER A 162 -5.25 3.69 -3.58
C SER A 162 -3.87 3.19 -3.17
N LEU A 163 -2.97 4.12 -2.84
CA LEU A 163 -1.70 3.82 -2.20
C LEU A 163 -1.82 3.62 -0.68
N ASN A 164 -3.01 3.82 -0.10
CA ASN A 164 -3.25 3.40 1.27
C ASN A 164 -2.82 1.93 1.46
N PRO A 165 -2.48 1.50 2.69
CA PRO A 165 -2.03 0.15 2.96
C PRO A 165 -2.93 -0.91 2.31
N SER A 166 -2.35 -1.73 1.44
CA SER A 166 -3.13 -2.68 0.64
C SER A 166 -2.31 -3.88 0.20
N LEU A 167 -2.99 -4.99 -0.02
CA LEU A 167 -2.44 -6.14 -0.73
C LEU A 167 -2.81 -6.03 -2.21
N ILE A 168 -1.80 -6.06 -3.07
CA ILE A 168 -1.92 -5.85 -4.52
C ILE A 168 -1.45 -7.13 -5.21
N ARG A 169 -2.21 -7.60 -6.22
CA ARG A 169 -1.76 -8.73 -7.02
C ARG A 169 -0.62 -8.32 -7.96
N ARG A 170 0.32 -9.23 -8.19
CA ARG A 170 1.50 -9.02 -9.02
C ARG A 170 1.16 -8.49 -10.41
N GLU A 171 0.18 -9.10 -11.07
CA GLU A 171 -0.23 -8.78 -12.44
C GLU A 171 -0.75 -7.33 -12.57
N ALA A 172 -1.42 -6.83 -11.53
CA ALA A 172 -1.87 -5.43 -11.51
C ALA A 172 -0.69 -4.45 -11.41
N ILE A 173 0.35 -4.80 -10.64
CA ILE A 173 1.57 -3.99 -10.56
C ILE A 173 2.33 -4.01 -11.89
N GLU A 174 2.43 -5.18 -12.54
CA GLU A 174 3.08 -5.32 -13.84
C GLU A 174 2.41 -4.43 -14.89
N LEU A 175 1.08 -4.40 -14.94
CA LEU A 175 0.31 -3.52 -15.82
C LEU A 175 0.54 -2.04 -15.49
N ALA A 176 0.45 -1.66 -14.21
CA ALA A 176 0.63 -0.28 -13.77
C ALA A 176 2.04 0.27 -14.06
N LEU A 177 3.06 -0.59 -14.07
CA LEU A 177 4.42 -0.21 -14.44
C LEU A 177 4.65 -0.17 -15.96
N ALA A 178 4.01 -1.06 -16.71
CA ALA A 178 4.12 -1.14 -18.17
C ALA A 178 3.39 0.01 -18.87
N GLU A 179 2.25 0.43 -18.34
CA GLU A 179 1.38 1.46 -18.92
C GLU A 179 1.14 2.59 -17.91
N PRO A 180 2.17 3.37 -17.59
CA PRO A 180 2.03 4.45 -16.61
C PRO A 180 1.17 5.57 -17.21
N GLY A 181 -0.05 5.70 -16.72
CA GLY A 181 -0.92 6.84 -17.05
C GLY A 181 -0.48 8.14 -16.39
N ASP A 182 -1.20 9.23 -16.67
CA ASP A 182 -0.96 10.55 -16.09
C ASP A 182 -1.32 10.57 -14.60
N GLY A 183 -0.40 11.08 -13.79
CA GLY A 183 -0.51 11.07 -12.33
C GLY A 183 -0.27 9.67 -11.74
N LEU A 184 -0.17 9.60 -10.41
CA LEU A 184 0.16 8.32 -9.76
C LEU A 184 -1.08 7.44 -9.59
N GLU A 185 -1.91 7.69 -8.58
CA GLU A 185 -3.09 6.86 -8.31
C GLU A 185 -4.11 6.93 -9.46
N ARG A 186 -4.28 8.11 -10.09
CA ARG A 186 -5.22 8.28 -11.19
C ARG A 186 -4.79 7.51 -12.43
N GLY A 187 -3.53 7.62 -12.84
CA GLY A 187 -3.01 6.89 -13.98
C GLY A 187 -3.09 5.37 -13.79
N ILE A 188 -2.71 4.89 -12.61
CA ILE A 188 -2.87 3.47 -12.25
C ILE A 188 -4.33 3.04 -12.33
N THR A 189 -5.25 3.87 -11.82
CA THR A 189 -6.68 3.61 -11.86
C THR A 189 -7.16 3.41 -13.30
N ASP A 190 -6.86 4.38 -14.17
CA ASP A 190 -7.33 4.37 -15.55
C ASP A 190 -6.78 3.15 -16.31
N THR A 191 -5.50 2.82 -16.12
CA THR A 191 -4.89 1.60 -16.68
C THR A 191 -5.60 0.34 -16.20
N LEU A 192 -5.76 0.15 -14.89
CA LEU A 192 -6.34 -1.07 -14.34
C LEU A 192 -7.83 -1.21 -14.69
N LEU A 193 -8.58 -0.11 -14.71
CA LEU A 193 -9.99 -0.12 -15.15
C LEU A 193 -10.13 -0.50 -16.63
N ALA A 194 -9.23 -0.03 -17.50
CA ALA A 194 -9.20 -0.40 -18.92
C ALA A 194 -8.96 -1.90 -19.14
N HIS A 195 -8.19 -2.53 -18.23
CA HIS A 195 -7.95 -3.98 -18.22
C HIS A 195 -9.01 -4.78 -17.44
N GLY A 196 -10.12 -4.15 -17.06
CA GLY A 196 -11.28 -4.83 -16.44
C GLY A 196 -11.17 -5.00 -14.92
N TYR A 197 -10.13 -4.49 -14.27
CA TYR A 197 -9.99 -4.58 -12.83
C TYR A 197 -10.95 -3.66 -12.07
N SER A 198 -11.19 -4.01 -10.81
CA SER A 198 -11.81 -3.19 -9.78
C SER A 198 -10.97 -3.23 -8.51
N PHE A 199 -11.39 -2.53 -7.46
CA PHE A 199 -10.68 -2.38 -6.19
C PHE A 199 -11.60 -2.73 -5.04
N ALA A 200 -11.03 -3.12 -3.90
CA ALA A 200 -11.80 -3.48 -2.73
C ALA A 200 -11.27 -2.85 -1.44
N TYR A 201 -12.16 -2.49 -0.52
CA TYR A 201 -11.86 -2.31 0.89
C TYR A 201 -12.14 -3.60 1.65
N LEU A 202 -11.20 -4.03 2.50
CA LEU A 202 -11.35 -5.21 3.34
C LEU A 202 -12.45 -5.01 4.39
N GLY A 203 -13.32 -6.00 4.53
CA GLY A 203 -14.39 -6.02 5.52
C GLY A 203 -15.69 -5.33 5.08
N ALA A 204 -16.67 -5.31 5.94
CA ALA A 204 -17.96 -4.68 5.69
C ALA A 204 -17.87 -3.15 5.74
N ARG A 205 -18.81 -2.44 5.09
CA ARG A 205 -18.85 -0.97 5.03
C ARG A 205 -18.70 -0.30 6.41
N LYS A 206 -19.37 -0.83 7.42
CA LYS A 206 -19.41 -0.27 8.78
C LYS A 206 -18.32 -0.78 9.72
N ASP A 207 -17.41 -1.65 9.25
CA ASP A 207 -16.30 -2.12 10.11
C ASP A 207 -15.38 -0.96 10.45
N ALA A 208 -14.80 -1.02 11.64
CA ALA A 208 -13.83 -0.04 12.10
C ALA A 208 -12.59 0.04 11.18
N PRO A 209 -11.89 1.17 11.16
CA PRO A 209 -10.60 1.30 10.49
C PRO A 209 -9.59 0.27 11.03
N ARG A 210 -8.79 -0.32 10.13
CA ARG A 210 -7.75 -1.30 10.46
C ARG A 210 -6.36 -0.68 10.54
N CYS A 211 -6.19 0.50 9.97
CA CYS A 211 -5.00 1.30 10.08
C CYS A 211 -5.35 2.76 10.33
N GLU A 212 -4.39 3.50 10.86
CA GLU A 212 -4.50 4.91 11.17
C GLU A 212 -3.46 5.70 10.37
N HIS A 213 -3.89 6.68 9.60
CA HIS A 213 -3.01 7.62 8.94
C HIS A 213 -2.60 8.71 9.93
N ILE A 214 -1.31 8.77 10.26
CA ILE A 214 -0.74 9.70 11.23
C ILE A 214 -0.02 10.89 10.58
N GLY A 215 -0.03 10.98 9.26
CA GLY A 215 0.74 11.91 8.44
C GLY A 215 0.28 13.37 8.50
N VAL A 216 0.10 13.95 9.70
CA VAL A 216 -0.25 15.37 9.84
C VAL A 216 0.86 16.30 9.34
N ARG A 217 2.13 15.88 9.45
CA ARG A 217 3.27 16.57 8.87
C ARG A 217 3.50 16.05 7.46
N ARG A 218 3.25 16.89 6.46
CA ARG A 218 3.54 16.56 5.07
C ARG A 218 5.04 16.36 4.86
N SER A 219 5.39 15.45 3.97
CA SER A 219 6.74 15.34 3.51
C SER A 219 7.14 16.59 2.71
N GLU A 220 8.37 17.07 2.88
CA GLU A 220 8.85 18.31 2.25
C GLU A 220 8.92 18.23 0.72
N GLY A 221 8.91 17.02 0.16
CA GLY A 221 9.03 16.74 -1.28
C GLY A 221 7.72 16.77 -2.07
N TYR A 222 6.57 16.69 -1.40
CA TYR A 222 5.28 16.55 -2.08
C TYR A 222 4.48 17.86 -2.01
N ARG A 223 4.77 18.75 -2.95
CA ARG A 223 3.93 19.92 -3.22
C ARG A 223 2.91 19.53 -4.29
N TRP A 224 1.64 19.65 -3.96
CA TRP A 224 0.53 19.54 -4.89
C TRP A 224 0.42 20.78 -5.75
#